data_cafca88231dd70deb4d693ab1c6ad9e1
#
_entry.id   cafca88231dd70deb4d693ab1c6ad9e1
#
_cell.length_a   1.000
_cell.length_b   1.000
_cell.length_c   1.000
_cell.angle_alpha   90.00
_cell.angle_beta   90.00
_cell.angle_gamma   90.00
#
_symmetry.space_group_name_H-M   'P 1'
#
loop_
_entity.id
_entity.type
_entity.pdbx_description
1 polymer ?
#
loop_
_entity_poly.entity_id
_entity_poly.type
_entity_poly.pdbx_seq_one_letter_code
_entity_poly.pdbx_strand_id
1 'polypeptide(L)'
;ICLVFTLGSCSIFSTGDVTGNLDNACSILDQKPQFARAFKATKRRWGVPVNVQMAIIHQESRFKSKAKTPRKYFLGFIPNGRQSSAYGYAQALDGTWSEYKDDTGRILARRSNIRDASDFMGWYMNKTKRRNGISLADARNQYLAYHEGQTGFARGSYKRKKWLINIAGKVANRSDMYKRQLSRCGRL
;
A
#
# COMPACT_ATOMS: atom_id res chain seq x y z
N ILE A 1 -2.34 7.10 -55.36
CA ILE A 1 -2.50 6.18 -54.21
C ILE A 1 -1.82 6.85 -53.04
N CYS A 2 -2.59 7.54 -52.16
CA CYS A 2 -2.07 8.13 -50.91
C CYS A 2 -2.12 7.09 -49.79
N LEU A 3 -0.95 6.69 -49.31
CA LEU A 3 -0.82 5.86 -48.10
C LEU A 3 -0.93 6.76 -46.88
N VAL A 4 -2.02 6.61 -46.12
CA VAL A 4 -2.20 7.30 -44.83
C VAL A 4 -1.54 6.44 -43.71
N PHE A 5 -0.39 6.88 -43.23
CA PHE A 5 0.23 6.30 -42.03
C PHE A 5 -0.51 6.79 -40.79
N THR A 6 -1.30 5.94 -40.16
CA THR A 6 -1.84 6.17 -38.81
C THR A 6 -0.74 5.98 -37.80
N LEU A 7 -0.22 7.08 -37.25
CA LEU A 7 0.66 7.06 -36.07
C LEU A 7 -0.13 6.59 -34.87
N GLY A 8 0.04 5.33 -34.49
CA GLY A 8 -0.45 4.80 -33.27
C GLY A 8 0.21 5.50 -32.05
N SER A 9 -0.55 6.30 -31.31
CA SER A 9 -0.12 6.88 -30.05
C SER A 9 0.22 5.77 -29.05
N CYS A 10 1.50 5.43 -28.91
CA CYS A 10 2.00 4.69 -27.76
C CYS A 10 1.76 5.52 -26.52
N SER A 11 0.75 5.15 -25.72
CA SER A 11 0.57 5.68 -24.36
C SER A 11 1.78 5.30 -23.54
N ILE A 12 2.68 6.25 -23.32
CA ILE A 12 3.83 6.10 -22.42
C ILE A 12 3.26 5.87 -21.03
N PHE A 13 3.28 4.64 -20.54
CA PHE A 13 2.95 4.32 -19.15
C PHE A 13 3.96 5.01 -18.26
N SER A 14 3.59 6.15 -17.68
CA SER A 14 4.41 6.86 -16.69
C SER A 14 4.66 5.96 -15.50
N THR A 15 5.86 5.39 -15.42
CA THR A 15 6.32 4.52 -14.32
C THR A 15 6.77 5.32 -13.08
N GLY A 16 6.75 6.65 -13.14
CA GLY A 16 7.14 7.52 -12.03
C GLY A 16 6.19 7.47 -10.82
N ASP A 17 6.65 7.98 -9.69
CA ASP A 17 5.84 8.13 -8.49
C ASP A 17 4.68 9.13 -8.70
N VAL A 18 3.70 9.14 -7.80
CA VAL A 18 2.64 10.15 -7.78
C VAL A 18 3.24 11.49 -7.35
N THR A 19 2.90 12.55 -8.06
CA THR A 19 3.36 13.91 -7.78
C THR A 19 2.21 14.81 -7.31
N GLY A 20 2.54 15.89 -6.60
CA GLY A 20 1.57 16.88 -6.15
C GLY A 20 0.78 16.48 -4.91
N ASN A 21 -0.50 16.86 -4.87
CA ASN A 21 -1.34 16.73 -3.67
C ASN A 21 -1.79 15.28 -3.42
N LEU A 22 -1.15 14.62 -2.46
CA LEU A 22 -1.49 13.27 -2.02
C LEU A 22 -2.75 13.20 -1.13
N ASP A 23 -3.38 14.32 -0.82
CA ASP A 23 -4.63 14.36 -0.07
C ASP A 23 -5.87 14.29 -0.99
N ASN A 24 -5.67 14.23 -2.32
CA ASN A 24 -6.75 14.10 -3.30
C ASN A 24 -6.73 12.72 -3.96
N ALA A 25 -7.60 11.80 -3.49
CA ALA A 25 -7.69 10.43 -3.98
C ALA A 25 -8.04 10.36 -5.48
N CYS A 26 -8.95 11.22 -5.96
CA CYS A 26 -9.35 11.24 -7.36
C CYS A 26 -8.17 11.62 -8.26
N SER A 27 -7.44 12.70 -7.90
CA SER A 27 -6.25 13.16 -8.62
C SER A 27 -5.16 12.08 -8.66
N ILE A 28 -4.92 11.37 -7.55
CA ILE A 28 -3.95 10.24 -7.51
C ILE A 28 -4.32 9.17 -8.54
N LEU A 29 -5.59 8.78 -8.61
CA LEU A 29 -6.06 7.74 -9.53
C LEU A 29 -6.11 8.22 -10.98
N ASP A 30 -6.31 9.52 -11.23
CA ASP A 30 -6.27 10.11 -12.57
C ASP A 30 -4.84 10.19 -13.10
N GLN A 31 -3.88 10.60 -12.26
CA GLN A 31 -2.46 10.60 -12.62
C GLN A 31 -1.92 9.19 -12.88
N LYS A 32 -2.42 8.18 -12.19
CA LYS A 32 -1.96 6.79 -12.24
C LYS A 32 -3.13 5.82 -12.42
N PRO A 33 -3.70 5.69 -13.62
CA PRO A 33 -4.82 4.78 -13.89
C PRO A 33 -4.53 3.32 -13.51
N GLN A 34 -3.26 2.90 -13.56
CA GLN A 34 -2.85 1.57 -13.08
C GLN A 34 -3.11 1.36 -11.58
N PHE A 35 -3.13 2.43 -10.75
CA PHE A 35 -3.47 2.33 -9.33
C PHE A 35 -4.95 1.98 -9.15
N ALA A 36 -5.83 2.65 -9.90
CA ALA A 36 -7.26 2.35 -9.87
C ALA A 36 -7.53 0.88 -10.23
N ARG A 37 -6.86 0.38 -11.28
CA ARG A 37 -6.98 -1.03 -11.70
C ARG A 37 -6.46 -1.99 -10.62
N ALA A 38 -5.30 -1.69 -10.01
CA ALA A 38 -4.70 -2.50 -8.95
C ALA A 38 -5.60 -2.57 -7.72
N PHE A 39 -6.05 -1.43 -7.19
CA PHE A 39 -6.89 -1.37 -6.00
C PHE A 39 -8.27 -2.02 -6.21
N LYS A 40 -8.88 -1.83 -7.39
CA LYS A 40 -10.13 -2.52 -7.73
C LYS A 40 -9.95 -4.04 -7.85
N ALA A 41 -8.83 -4.50 -8.40
CA ALA A 41 -8.52 -5.94 -8.45
C ALA A 41 -8.35 -6.54 -7.06
N THR A 42 -7.63 -5.86 -6.17
CA THR A 42 -7.45 -6.26 -4.77
C THR A 42 -8.78 -6.24 -4.00
N LYS A 43 -9.64 -5.23 -4.21
CA LYS A 43 -10.99 -5.19 -3.62
C LYS A 43 -11.80 -6.41 -4.06
N ARG A 44 -11.77 -6.76 -5.36
CA ARG A 44 -12.50 -7.96 -5.86
C ARG A 44 -11.97 -9.26 -5.29
N ARG A 45 -10.65 -9.41 -5.19
CA ARG A 45 -10.02 -10.66 -4.74
C ARG A 45 -10.09 -10.85 -3.22
N TRP A 46 -9.83 -9.81 -2.46
CA TRP A 46 -9.61 -9.87 -1.02
C TRP A 46 -10.68 -9.14 -0.19
N GLY A 47 -11.55 -8.37 -0.83
CA GLY A 47 -12.60 -7.60 -0.14
C GLY A 47 -12.13 -6.29 0.49
N VAL A 48 -10.86 -5.90 0.37
CA VAL A 48 -10.33 -4.69 1.01
C VAL A 48 -10.80 -3.44 0.25
N PRO A 49 -11.46 -2.47 0.91
CA PRO A 49 -11.92 -1.24 0.27
C PRO A 49 -10.76 -0.41 -0.31
N VAL A 50 -10.98 0.25 -1.45
CA VAL A 50 -9.97 1.06 -2.16
C VAL A 50 -9.39 2.16 -1.27
N ASN A 51 -10.23 2.88 -0.53
CA ASN A 51 -9.82 3.95 0.38
C ASN A 51 -8.88 3.46 1.50
N VAL A 52 -9.12 2.26 2.04
CA VAL A 52 -8.26 1.64 3.07
C VAL A 52 -6.88 1.31 2.49
N GLN A 53 -6.85 0.67 1.31
CA GLN A 53 -5.59 0.37 0.61
C GLN A 53 -4.78 1.63 0.35
N MET A 54 -5.42 2.68 -0.18
CA MET A 54 -4.77 3.96 -0.47
C MET A 54 -4.23 4.64 0.79
N ALA A 55 -4.99 4.65 1.89
CA ALA A 55 -4.58 5.28 3.14
C ALA A 55 -3.35 4.59 3.75
N ILE A 56 -3.30 3.27 3.73
CA ILE A 56 -2.15 2.51 4.25
C ILE A 56 -0.93 2.69 3.33
N ILE A 57 -1.07 2.57 2.00
CA ILE A 57 0.04 2.81 1.06
C ILE A 57 0.57 4.25 1.17
N HIS A 58 -0.33 5.23 1.37
CA HIS A 58 0.11 6.60 1.64
C HIS A 58 1.01 6.66 2.89
N GLN A 59 0.60 6.02 3.99
CA GLN A 59 1.37 6.01 5.23
C GLN A 59 2.71 5.29 5.07
N GLU A 60 2.74 4.16 4.36
CA GLU A 60 3.93 3.34 4.20
C GLU A 60 4.98 3.95 3.27
N SER A 61 4.58 4.50 2.14
CA SER A 61 5.52 4.92 1.11
C SER A 61 5.22 6.28 0.47
N ARG A 62 4.08 6.91 0.80
CA ARG A 62 3.56 8.08 0.08
C ARG A 62 3.47 7.82 -1.44
N PHE A 63 3.03 6.62 -1.81
CA PHE A 63 2.95 6.12 -3.19
C PHE A 63 4.28 6.07 -3.94
N LYS A 64 5.41 5.97 -3.23
CA LYS A 64 6.74 5.80 -3.85
C LYS A 64 7.03 4.33 -4.09
N SER A 65 7.29 3.99 -5.36
CA SER A 65 7.50 2.60 -5.80
C SER A 65 8.76 1.93 -5.21
N LYS A 66 9.79 2.72 -4.95
CA LYS A 66 11.10 2.26 -4.46
C LYS A 66 11.41 2.80 -3.06
N ALA A 67 10.38 3.06 -2.24
CA ALA A 67 10.57 3.51 -0.87
C ALA A 67 11.38 2.49 -0.07
N LYS A 68 12.33 2.97 0.71
CA LYS A 68 13.23 2.17 1.56
C LYS A 68 13.34 2.83 2.93
N THR A 69 13.56 2.01 3.97
CA THR A 69 13.87 2.54 5.31
C THR A 69 15.20 3.30 5.33
N PRO A 70 15.36 4.28 6.25
CA PRO A 70 16.60 5.02 6.41
C PRO A 70 17.82 4.08 6.60
N ARG A 71 18.99 4.54 6.18
CA ARG A 71 20.25 3.87 6.47
C ARG A 71 20.58 4.02 7.95
N LYS A 72 21.19 3.00 8.54
CA LYS A 72 21.89 3.08 9.81
C LYS A 72 23.32 3.51 9.53
N TYR A 73 23.89 4.24 10.48
CA TYR A 73 25.30 4.64 10.42
C TYR A 73 25.99 4.20 11.70
N PHE A 74 27.16 3.56 11.56
CA PHE A 74 28.08 3.34 12.66
C PHE A 74 28.94 4.60 12.82
N LEU A 75 29.19 5.05 14.06
CA LEU A 75 29.87 6.29 14.38
C LEU A 75 29.30 7.56 13.69
N GLY A 76 28.00 7.52 13.28
CA GLY A 76 27.33 8.66 12.66
C GLY A 76 27.62 8.87 11.17
N PHE A 77 28.65 8.26 10.58
CA PHE A 77 29.03 8.47 9.17
C PHE A 77 29.30 7.21 8.35
N ILE A 78 29.63 6.07 8.96
CA ILE A 78 29.88 4.82 8.24
C ILE A 78 28.55 4.10 7.98
N PRO A 79 28.11 3.90 6.71
CA PRO A 79 26.87 3.20 6.43
C PRO A 79 26.88 1.75 6.98
N ASN A 80 25.92 1.42 7.84
CA ASN A 80 25.76 0.09 8.45
C ASN A 80 24.36 -0.47 8.16
N GLY A 81 24.08 -0.73 6.88
CA GLY A 81 22.82 -1.32 6.44
C GLY A 81 21.61 -0.39 6.55
N ARG A 82 20.42 -0.99 6.72
CA ARG A 82 19.13 -0.28 6.87
C ARG A 82 18.44 -0.72 8.16
N GLN A 83 17.48 0.08 8.61
CA GLN A 83 16.71 -0.22 9.83
C GLN A 83 15.90 -1.52 9.70
N SER A 84 15.43 -1.84 8.49
CA SER A 84 14.72 -3.08 8.16
C SER A 84 14.81 -3.40 6.67
N SER A 85 14.34 -4.58 6.27
CA SER A 85 14.20 -5.01 4.87
C SER A 85 12.96 -4.45 4.17
N ALA A 86 12.19 -3.57 4.83
CA ALA A 86 10.97 -2.97 4.27
C ALA A 86 11.24 -2.23 2.95
N TYR A 87 10.43 -2.53 1.92
CA TYR A 87 10.65 -2.01 0.58
C TYR A 87 9.36 -1.82 -0.20
N GLY A 88 9.36 -0.83 -1.10
CA GLY A 88 8.33 -0.61 -2.10
C GLY A 88 7.08 0.07 -1.57
N TYR A 89 5.99 -0.03 -2.32
CA TYR A 89 4.73 0.65 -2.01
C TYR A 89 4.15 0.29 -0.63
N ALA A 90 4.17 -0.99 -0.28
CA ALA A 90 3.58 -1.53 0.93
C ALA A 90 4.58 -1.68 2.08
N GLN A 91 5.85 -1.31 1.91
CA GLN A 91 6.92 -1.51 2.89
C GLN A 91 6.97 -2.93 3.49
N ALA A 92 6.67 -3.92 2.63
CA ALA A 92 6.70 -5.32 3.03
C ALA A 92 8.12 -5.77 3.40
N LEU A 93 8.25 -6.51 4.50
CA LEU A 93 9.50 -7.17 4.92
C LEU A 93 9.78 -8.38 4.03
N ASP A 94 11.06 -8.78 3.89
CA ASP A 94 11.47 -9.90 3.04
C ASP A 94 10.75 -11.20 3.41
N GLY A 95 10.72 -11.58 4.70
CA GLY A 95 10.06 -12.80 5.15
C GLY A 95 8.55 -12.82 4.88
N THR A 96 7.85 -11.71 5.18
CA THR A 96 6.41 -11.62 4.92
C THR A 96 6.09 -11.60 3.42
N TRP A 97 6.98 -11.00 2.61
CA TRP A 97 6.83 -11.01 1.17
C TRP A 97 7.05 -12.42 0.57
N SER A 98 7.99 -13.19 1.11
CA SER A 98 8.19 -14.60 0.72
C SER A 98 6.96 -15.43 1.05
N GLU A 99 6.45 -15.33 2.29
CA GLU A 99 5.23 -16.01 2.71
C GLU A 99 4.03 -15.69 1.78
N TYR A 100 3.86 -14.42 1.39
CA TYR A 100 2.83 -14.03 0.43
C TYR A 100 3.00 -14.73 -0.94
N LYS A 101 4.24 -14.77 -1.46
CA LYS A 101 4.51 -15.42 -2.74
C LYS A 101 4.20 -16.92 -2.69
N ASP A 102 4.58 -17.57 -1.60
CA ASP A 102 4.37 -19.00 -1.39
C ASP A 102 2.86 -19.32 -1.24
N ASP A 103 2.14 -18.54 -0.41
CA ASP A 103 0.70 -18.71 -0.19
C ASP A 103 -0.15 -18.46 -1.46
N THR A 104 0.32 -17.61 -2.37
CA THR A 104 -0.49 -17.16 -3.52
C THR A 104 0.01 -17.68 -4.87
N GLY A 105 1.14 -18.36 -4.91
CA GLY A 105 1.81 -18.81 -6.14
C GLY A 105 2.39 -17.66 -6.99
N ARG A 106 2.49 -16.44 -6.45
CA ARG A 106 2.92 -15.25 -7.19
C ARG A 106 4.44 -15.05 -7.14
N ILE A 107 5.20 -16.04 -7.58
CA ILE A 107 6.67 -16.08 -7.46
C ILE A 107 7.37 -14.88 -8.11
N LEU A 108 6.82 -14.31 -9.19
CA LEU A 108 7.38 -13.16 -9.91
C LEU A 108 6.91 -11.80 -9.39
N ALA A 109 6.14 -11.76 -8.28
CA ALA A 109 5.62 -10.53 -7.71
C ALA A 109 6.76 -9.61 -7.25
N ARG A 110 6.58 -8.28 -7.44
CA ARG A 110 7.58 -7.25 -7.11
C ARG A 110 6.99 -6.20 -6.17
N ARG A 111 7.66 -5.92 -5.06
CA ARG A 111 7.24 -4.91 -4.07
C ARG A 111 7.16 -3.49 -4.64
N SER A 112 7.87 -3.20 -5.72
CA SER A 112 7.82 -1.92 -6.46
C SER A 112 6.74 -1.84 -7.52
N ASN A 113 5.99 -2.91 -7.76
CA ASN A 113 4.84 -2.93 -8.65
C ASN A 113 3.56 -2.71 -7.84
N ILE A 114 2.74 -1.72 -8.21
CA ILE A 114 1.53 -1.37 -7.44
C ILE A 114 0.49 -2.50 -7.42
N ARG A 115 0.36 -3.27 -8.50
CA ARG A 115 -0.57 -4.40 -8.57
C ARG A 115 -0.19 -5.49 -7.58
N ASP A 116 1.11 -5.82 -7.51
CA ASP A 116 1.61 -6.85 -6.61
C ASP A 116 1.60 -6.38 -5.15
N ALA A 117 2.02 -5.14 -4.90
CA ALA A 117 2.02 -4.55 -3.56
C ALA A 117 0.60 -4.39 -2.99
N SER A 118 -0.37 -4.00 -3.82
CA SER A 118 -1.79 -3.92 -3.44
C SER A 118 -2.37 -5.30 -3.16
N ASP A 119 -2.08 -6.29 -3.99
CA ASP A 119 -2.54 -7.68 -3.80
C ASP A 119 -1.94 -8.29 -2.51
N PHE A 120 -0.65 -8.07 -2.25
CA PHE A 120 0.01 -8.42 -0.99
C PHE A 120 -0.71 -7.81 0.22
N MET A 121 -1.02 -6.53 0.16
CA MET A 121 -1.74 -5.85 1.24
C MET A 121 -3.12 -6.48 1.46
N GLY A 122 -3.83 -6.79 0.38
CA GLY A 122 -5.12 -7.48 0.44
C GLY A 122 -5.03 -8.84 1.12
N TRP A 123 -4.04 -9.64 0.74
CA TRP A 123 -3.73 -10.93 1.35
C TRP A 123 -3.45 -10.80 2.84
N TYR A 124 -2.58 -9.86 3.23
CA TYR A 124 -2.20 -9.65 4.62
C TYR A 124 -3.39 -9.22 5.49
N MET A 125 -4.18 -8.26 5.01
CA MET A 125 -5.36 -7.77 5.72
C MET A 125 -6.44 -8.84 5.84
N ASN A 126 -6.59 -9.71 4.83
CA ASN A 126 -7.50 -10.83 4.88
C ASN A 126 -7.04 -11.90 5.91
N LYS A 127 -5.72 -12.20 6.01
CA LYS A 127 -5.16 -13.00 7.11
C LYS A 127 -5.47 -12.38 8.46
N THR A 128 -5.27 -11.07 8.60
CA THR A 128 -5.58 -10.30 9.81
C THR A 128 -7.06 -10.40 10.19
N LYS A 129 -7.97 -10.26 9.23
CA LYS A 129 -9.41 -10.46 9.45
C LYS A 129 -9.71 -11.86 9.99
N ARG A 130 -9.17 -12.90 9.35
CA ARG A 130 -9.40 -14.28 9.78
C ARG A 130 -8.86 -14.58 11.17
N ARG A 131 -7.68 -14.06 11.49
CA ARG A 131 -6.98 -14.35 12.75
C ARG A 131 -7.44 -13.49 13.93
N ASN A 132 -7.70 -12.20 13.67
CA ASN A 132 -7.93 -11.21 14.72
C ASN A 132 -9.37 -10.66 14.72
N GLY A 133 -10.22 -11.06 13.78
CA GLY A 133 -11.60 -10.58 13.68
C GLY A 133 -11.74 -9.14 13.17
N ILE A 134 -10.66 -8.51 12.68
CA ILE A 134 -10.67 -7.10 12.28
C ILE A 134 -11.36 -6.92 10.94
N SER A 135 -12.38 -6.05 10.88
CA SER A 135 -13.02 -5.70 9.62
C SER A 135 -12.02 -5.16 8.60
N LEU A 136 -12.18 -5.55 7.32
CA LEU A 136 -11.37 -5.02 6.21
C LEU A 136 -11.60 -3.52 5.96
N ALA A 137 -12.70 -2.95 6.46
CA ALA A 137 -13.00 -1.52 6.39
C ALA A 137 -12.42 -0.73 7.58
N ASP A 138 -11.94 -1.40 8.63
CA ASP A 138 -11.33 -0.77 9.80
C ASP A 138 -9.85 -0.45 9.54
N ALA A 139 -9.61 0.68 8.89
CA ALA A 139 -8.26 1.11 8.52
C ALA A 139 -7.34 1.29 9.74
N ARG A 140 -7.89 1.70 10.91
CA ARG A 140 -7.11 1.91 12.13
C ARG A 140 -6.54 0.60 12.66
N ASN A 141 -7.38 -0.37 12.93
CA ASN A 141 -6.95 -1.64 13.51
C ASN A 141 -6.21 -2.51 12.48
N GLN A 142 -6.56 -2.45 11.20
CA GLN A 142 -5.79 -3.07 10.12
C GLN A 142 -4.36 -2.51 10.08
N TYR A 143 -4.18 -1.20 10.22
CA TYR A 143 -2.85 -0.58 10.26
C TYR A 143 -2.06 -0.97 11.52
N LEU A 144 -2.70 -1.01 12.70
CA LEU A 144 -2.06 -1.48 13.93
C LEU A 144 -1.55 -2.91 13.79
N ALA A 145 -2.37 -3.80 13.23
CA ALA A 145 -1.99 -5.20 12.98
C ALA A 145 -0.93 -5.33 11.88
N TYR A 146 -0.95 -4.44 10.88
CA TYR A 146 0.08 -4.38 9.84
C TYR A 146 1.46 -4.06 10.41
N HIS A 147 1.52 -3.10 11.33
CA HIS A 147 2.77 -2.67 11.97
C HIS A 147 3.30 -3.65 13.02
N GLU A 148 2.41 -4.17 13.89
CA GLU A 148 2.79 -5.03 15.02
C GLU A 148 2.91 -6.51 14.66
N GLY A 149 2.44 -6.88 13.47
CA GLY A 149 2.13 -8.26 13.13
C GLY A 149 0.84 -8.74 13.81
N GLN A 150 0.23 -9.76 13.26
CA GLN A 150 -1.05 -10.31 13.75
C GLN A 150 -0.97 -10.81 15.19
N THR A 151 0.15 -11.43 15.57
CA THR A 151 0.39 -11.90 16.95
C THR A 151 0.61 -10.72 17.92
N GLY A 152 1.39 -9.71 17.51
CA GLY A 152 1.62 -8.51 18.32
C GLY A 152 0.33 -7.74 18.56
N PHE A 153 -0.52 -7.61 17.54
CA PHE A 153 -1.83 -7.01 17.68
C PHE A 153 -2.70 -7.77 18.69
N ALA A 154 -2.80 -9.11 18.55
CA ALA A 154 -3.59 -9.95 19.47
C ALA A 154 -3.14 -9.81 20.93
N ARG A 155 -1.83 -9.65 21.18
CA ARG A 155 -1.26 -9.41 22.50
C ARG A 155 -1.41 -7.96 22.98
N GLY A 156 -1.92 -7.07 22.13
CA GLY A 156 -2.07 -5.64 22.47
C GLY A 156 -0.76 -4.88 22.63
N SER A 157 0.33 -5.31 21.95
CA SER A 157 1.65 -4.68 22.03
C SER A 157 1.63 -3.20 21.64
N TYR A 158 0.73 -2.80 20.74
CA TYR A 158 0.52 -1.42 20.32
C TYR A 158 0.01 -0.49 21.45
N LYS A 159 -0.65 -1.03 22.49
CA LYS A 159 -1.26 -0.23 23.56
C LYS A 159 -0.26 0.66 24.29
N ARG A 160 1.00 0.22 24.39
CA ARG A 160 2.11 0.98 24.98
C ARG A 160 2.80 1.94 24.03
N LYS A 161 2.43 1.95 22.74
CA LYS A 161 3.04 2.76 21.66
C LYS A 161 2.10 3.90 21.27
N LYS A 162 2.00 4.95 22.12
CA LYS A 162 1.13 6.12 21.84
C LYS A 162 1.34 6.70 20.48
N TRP A 163 2.60 6.77 20.00
CA TRP A 163 2.93 7.24 18.66
C TRP A 163 2.27 6.40 17.56
N LEU A 164 2.25 5.06 17.70
CA LEU A 164 1.64 4.17 16.73
C LEU A 164 0.11 4.30 16.72
N ILE A 165 -0.50 4.44 17.89
CA ILE A 165 -1.95 4.70 18.03
C ILE A 165 -2.32 6.01 17.31
N ASN A 166 -1.52 7.05 17.46
CA ASN A 166 -1.72 8.35 16.79
C ASN A 166 -1.58 8.22 15.27
N ILE A 167 -0.58 7.48 14.78
CA ILE A 167 -0.43 7.22 13.33
C ILE A 167 -1.62 6.42 12.81
N ALA A 168 -2.06 5.37 13.49
CA ALA A 168 -3.22 4.59 13.09
C ALA A 168 -4.50 5.45 13.04
N GLY A 169 -4.66 6.42 13.93
CA GLY A 169 -5.72 7.42 13.87
C GLY A 169 -5.64 8.29 12.60
N LYS A 170 -4.44 8.75 12.24
CA LYS A 170 -4.24 9.52 10.98
C LYS A 170 -4.55 8.67 9.74
N VAL A 171 -4.21 7.38 9.75
CA VAL A 171 -4.55 6.45 8.65
C VAL A 171 -6.06 6.29 8.53
N ALA A 172 -6.78 6.15 9.65
CA ALA A 172 -8.24 6.07 9.65
C ALA A 172 -8.88 7.33 9.07
N ASN A 173 -8.48 8.51 9.57
CA ASN A 173 -8.99 9.80 9.08
C ASN A 173 -8.72 9.99 7.57
N ARG A 174 -7.54 9.57 7.09
CA ARG A 174 -7.20 9.60 5.66
C ARG A 174 -8.06 8.63 4.87
N SER A 175 -8.29 7.43 5.37
CA SER A 175 -9.19 6.45 4.75
C SER A 175 -10.60 7.00 4.57
N ASP A 176 -11.14 7.67 5.59
CA ASP A 176 -12.46 8.29 5.53
C ASP A 176 -12.51 9.48 4.56
N MET A 177 -11.46 10.30 4.54
CA MET A 177 -11.33 11.39 3.56
C MET A 177 -11.31 10.83 2.13
N TYR A 178 -10.48 9.84 1.85
CA TYR A 178 -10.41 9.18 0.55
C TYR A 178 -11.75 8.51 0.16
N LYS A 179 -12.43 7.87 1.12
CA LYS A 179 -13.76 7.29 0.88
C LYS A 179 -14.75 8.33 0.35
N ARG A 180 -14.86 9.49 1.03
CA ARG A 180 -15.74 10.58 0.59
C ARG A 180 -15.39 11.12 -0.78
N GLN A 181 -14.09 11.29 -1.07
CA GLN A 181 -13.63 11.79 -2.38
C GLN A 181 -13.93 10.79 -3.50
N LEU A 182 -13.59 9.50 -3.30
CA LEU A 182 -13.82 8.44 -4.28
C LEU A 182 -15.31 8.23 -4.57
N SER A 183 -16.18 8.41 -3.58
CA SER A 183 -17.63 8.40 -3.78
C SER A 183 -18.07 9.55 -4.70
N ARG A 184 -17.56 10.76 -4.47
CA ARG A 184 -17.91 11.95 -5.27
C ARG A 184 -17.45 11.85 -6.72
N CYS A 185 -16.30 11.23 -6.99
CA CYS A 185 -15.80 11.06 -8.36
C CYS A 185 -16.15 9.69 -8.99
N GLY A 186 -17.06 8.91 -8.39
CA GLY A 186 -17.53 7.64 -8.95
C GLY A 186 -16.47 6.54 -9.05
N ARG A 187 -15.49 6.51 -8.11
CA ARG A 187 -14.33 5.61 -8.15
C ARG A 187 -14.31 4.54 -7.04
N LEU A 188 -15.40 4.40 -6.24
CA LEU A 188 -15.53 3.36 -5.20
C LEU A 188 -15.81 1.97 -5.75
#